data_df58adb150e7c1bcd40e0953fb98645f
#
_entry.id   df58adb150e7c1bcd40e0953fb98645f
#
_cell.length_a   1.000
_cell.length_b   1.000
_cell.length_c   1.000
_cell.angle_alpha   90.00
_cell.angle_beta   90.00
_cell.angle_gamma   90.00
#
_symmetry.space_group_name_H-M   'P 1'
#
loop_
_entity.id
_entity.type
_entity.pdbx_description
1 polymer ?
#
loop_
_entity_poly.entity_id
_entity_poly.type
_entity_poly.pdbx_seq_one_letter_code
_entity_poly.pdbx_strand_id
1 'polypeptide(L)'
;VDRRTFLQLSALGAGGLLLPSTRLIAAEQLLVPADTARNRRLADAALAAAKAAGASYCDVRVGRYLRQFVVTREAKVENVVNGESIGVGVRVIADGAWGFAATNTLTSDGVANAARQAIAIARANARMADRRVELAPVTPAGTVSWRTPIKRNAMEVPVAEKVALLLDVNAAAMNAGADFAASRLFAINEQKYFASSDGSWIDQDIHRLWLPFTVTAVDKASGKFRTRDGLGAPVGMGYEYLDGDAAQKHHLPGGLIAYGMSYDAREDAVAAAKQARAKLSAPSVKPGKYDLVIDPSNLFLTIHESVGHPLELDRVLGYEANYAGTSFATVDKRDAGFRWGSPLVNFVADKTRAGSLGAVGYDDEGVKTKQWDLVRDGILVDYQCTRDQAHILGKTESDGCSYADAWSSVQFQRMPNVSLAAGKQPLDVAKMVAGVEKGLYIHGRGSYSIDQQRYNAQFGGQLIYEIEHGKVTRLVEDGAYQIRTPEFWNSVSAICDESDFRLGGSFFDGKGQPSQVSAVSHGSATTRFDGVNVINTARSLG
;
A
#
# COMPACT_ATOMS: atom_id res chain seq x y z
N VAL A 1 17.43 -13.16 15.89
CA VAL A 1 16.94 -14.01 14.77
C VAL A 1 18.18 -14.71 14.25
N ASP A 2 18.24 -16.03 14.32
CA ASP A 2 19.40 -16.75 13.80
C ASP A 2 19.47 -16.65 12.27
N ARG A 3 20.66 -16.91 11.70
CA ARG A 3 20.94 -16.82 10.26
C ARG A 3 19.99 -17.69 9.41
N ARG A 4 19.50 -18.80 9.97
CA ARG A 4 18.61 -19.74 9.31
C ARG A 4 17.17 -19.19 9.23
N THR A 5 16.70 -18.56 10.31
CA THR A 5 15.38 -17.88 10.36
C THR A 5 15.37 -16.63 9.49
N PHE A 6 16.47 -15.87 9.42
CA PHE A 6 16.61 -14.73 8.51
C PHE A 6 16.57 -15.17 7.04
N LEU A 7 17.27 -16.26 6.68
CA LEU A 7 17.24 -16.81 5.32
C LEU A 7 15.88 -17.45 4.98
N GLN A 8 15.19 -18.04 5.94
CA GLN A 8 13.84 -18.56 5.74
C GLN A 8 12.81 -17.44 5.56
N LEU A 9 12.91 -16.34 6.31
CA LEU A 9 12.05 -15.18 6.14
C LEU A 9 12.30 -14.45 4.81
N SER A 10 13.55 -14.40 4.34
CA SER A 10 13.85 -13.84 3.01
C SER A 10 13.43 -14.76 1.86
N ALA A 11 13.46 -16.09 2.03
CA ALA A 11 12.95 -17.05 1.06
C ALA A 11 11.41 -17.11 1.04
N LEU A 12 10.75 -16.97 2.20
CA LEU A 12 9.29 -16.84 2.31
C LEU A 12 8.77 -15.54 1.66
N GLY A 13 9.57 -14.46 1.68
CA GLY A 13 9.24 -13.21 0.99
C GLY A 13 9.08 -13.36 -0.52
N ALA A 14 9.91 -14.18 -1.18
CA ALA A 14 9.81 -14.40 -2.62
C ALA A 14 8.74 -15.45 -3.00
N GLY A 15 8.59 -16.52 -2.21
CA GLY A 15 7.61 -17.59 -2.47
C GLY A 15 6.17 -17.20 -2.14
N GLY A 16 5.96 -16.35 -1.11
CA GLY A 16 4.62 -15.87 -0.70
C GLY A 16 4.03 -14.80 -1.60
N LEU A 17 4.81 -14.25 -2.54
CA LEU A 17 4.37 -13.20 -3.48
C LEU A 17 3.64 -13.74 -4.72
N LEU A 18 3.68 -15.06 -4.95
CA LEU A 18 2.94 -15.69 -6.03
C LEU A 18 1.56 -16.10 -5.54
N LEU A 19 0.52 -15.76 -6.27
CA LEU A 19 -0.82 -16.30 -6.02
C LEU A 19 -0.80 -17.82 -6.17
N PRO A 20 -1.61 -18.58 -5.41
CA PRO A 20 -1.64 -20.04 -5.48
C PRO A 20 -1.84 -20.60 -6.89
N SER A 21 -2.54 -19.86 -7.75
CA SER A 21 -2.82 -20.22 -9.15
C SER A 21 -1.80 -19.65 -10.15
N THR A 22 -0.68 -19.05 -9.68
CA THR A 22 0.33 -18.47 -10.57
C THR A 22 1.13 -19.58 -11.26
N ARG A 23 1.22 -19.51 -12.58
CA ARG A 23 2.13 -20.33 -13.40
C ARG A 23 3.34 -19.50 -13.84
N LEU A 24 4.50 -20.13 -13.94
CA LEU A 24 5.68 -19.53 -14.54
C LEU A 24 5.52 -19.51 -16.06
N ILE A 25 5.90 -18.42 -16.69
CA ILE A 25 5.78 -18.20 -18.14
C ILE A 25 7.07 -17.62 -18.73
N ALA A 26 7.24 -17.73 -20.03
CA ALA A 26 8.29 -17.03 -20.75
C ALA A 26 8.00 -15.52 -20.80
N ALA A 27 9.06 -14.70 -20.89
CA ALA A 27 8.91 -13.23 -20.86
C ALA A 27 8.01 -12.71 -21.98
N GLU A 28 8.06 -13.33 -23.16
CA GLU A 28 7.25 -12.96 -24.33
C GLU A 28 5.74 -13.13 -24.06
N GLN A 29 5.35 -14.04 -23.19
CA GLN A 29 3.93 -14.24 -22.81
C GLN A 29 3.38 -13.10 -21.95
N LEU A 30 4.25 -12.32 -21.28
CA LEU A 30 3.82 -11.11 -20.57
C LEU A 30 3.31 -10.03 -21.54
N LEU A 31 3.77 -10.07 -22.80
CA LEU A 31 3.45 -9.07 -23.83
C LEU A 31 2.19 -9.39 -24.63
N VAL A 32 1.61 -10.58 -24.43
CA VAL A 32 0.36 -10.96 -25.11
C VAL A 32 -0.78 -10.07 -24.59
N PRO A 33 -1.48 -9.30 -25.46
CA PRO A 33 -2.56 -8.43 -25.03
C PRO A 33 -3.73 -9.20 -24.38
N ALA A 34 -4.48 -8.52 -23.52
CA ALA A 34 -5.74 -9.06 -23.00
C ALA A 34 -6.77 -9.20 -24.14
N ASP A 35 -7.46 -10.35 -24.19
CA ASP A 35 -8.57 -10.58 -25.11
C ASP A 35 -9.88 -10.09 -24.50
N THR A 36 -10.15 -8.80 -24.62
CA THR A 36 -11.36 -8.14 -24.08
C THR A 36 -12.64 -8.73 -24.67
N ALA A 37 -12.63 -9.12 -25.94
CA ALA A 37 -13.80 -9.72 -26.59
C ALA A 37 -14.13 -11.11 -25.98
N ARG A 38 -13.12 -11.94 -25.73
CA ARG A 38 -13.27 -13.20 -24.98
C ARG A 38 -13.77 -12.93 -23.58
N ASN A 39 -13.16 -11.99 -22.86
CA ASN A 39 -13.52 -11.67 -21.49
C ASN A 39 -14.99 -11.23 -21.39
N ARG A 40 -15.48 -10.44 -22.36
CA ARG A 40 -16.89 -10.08 -22.44
C ARG A 40 -17.79 -11.30 -22.65
N ARG A 41 -17.48 -12.20 -23.59
CA ARG A 41 -18.28 -13.42 -23.83
C ARG A 41 -18.35 -14.30 -22.58
N LEU A 42 -17.24 -14.45 -21.85
CA LEU A 42 -17.21 -15.23 -20.60
C LEU A 42 -18.08 -14.56 -19.52
N ALA A 43 -17.98 -13.25 -19.35
CA ALA A 43 -18.79 -12.51 -18.39
C ALA A 43 -20.28 -12.60 -18.71
N ASP A 44 -20.68 -12.38 -19.98
CA ASP A 44 -22.07 -12.45 -20.42
C ASP A 44 -22.65 -13.87 -20.21
N ALA A 45 -21.86 -14.92 -20.46
CA ALA A 45 -22.29 -16.30 -20.24
C ALA A 45 -22.52 -16.60 -18.73
N ALA A 46 -21.66 -16.10 -17.85
CA ALA A 46 -21.83 -16.25 -16.40
C ALA A 46 -23.03 -15.46 -15.87
N LEU A 47 -23.22 -14.20 -16.33
CA LEU A 47 -24.39 -13.37 -15.98
C LEU A 47 -25.69 -14.02 -16.42
N ALA A 48 -25.74 -14.55 -17.65
CA ALA A 48 -26.92 -15.25 -18.18
C ALA A 48 -27.25 -16.52 -17.36
N ALA A 49 -26.23 -17.31 -17.01
CA ALA A 49 -26.40 -18.52 -16.19
C ALA A 49 -26.87 -18.18 -14.76
N ALA A 50 -26.34 -17.13 -14.15
CA ALA A 50 -26.76 -16.67 -12.82
C ALA A 50 -28.21 -16.19 -12.83
N LYS A 51 -28.60 -15.39 -13.84
CA LYS A 51 -29.98 -14.90 -14.02
C LYS A 51 -30.96 -16.06 -14.20
N ALA A 52 -30.64 -17.04 -15.08
CA ALA A 52 -31.47 -18.22 -15.34
C ALA A 52 -31.65 -19.10 -14.09
N ALA A 53 -30.67 -19.12 -13.19
CA ALA A 53 -30.73 -19.87 -11.94
C ALA A 53 -31.32 -19.06 -10.75
N GLY A 54 -31.81 -17.83 -10.98
CA GLY A 54 -32.58 -17.04 -10.01
C GLY A 54 -31.73 -16.14 -9.07
N ALA A 55 -30.54 -15.74 -9.50
CA ALA A 55 -29.78 -14.71 -8.76
C ALA A 55 -30.51 -13.36 -8.83
N SER A 56 -30.61 -12.66 -7.70
CA SER A 56 -31.09 -11.26 -7.65
C SER A 56 -30.01 -10.26 -8.03
N TYR A 57 -28.73 -10.63 -7.88
CA TYR A 57 -27.55 -9.86 -8.29
C TYR A 57 -26.44 -10.81 -8.74
N CYS A 58 -25.65 -10.41 -9.69
CA CYS A 58 -24.46 -11.11 -10.11
C CYS A 58 -23.40 -10.13 -10.57
N ASP A 59 -22.15 -10.34 -10.13
CA ASP A 59 -20.96 -9.76 -10.74
C ASP A 59 -19.95 -10.82 -11.16
N VAL A 60 -19.17 -10.49 -12.17
CA VAL A 60 -18.18 -11.39 -12.78
C VAL A 60 -16.88 -10.62 -12.97
N ARG A 61 -15.77 -11.20 -12.50
CA ARG A 61 -14.43 -10.66 -12.73
C ARG A 61 -13.59 -11.66 -13.51
N VAL A 62 -13.27 -11.31 -14.76
CA VAL A 62 -12.24 -12.03 -15.52
C VAL A 62 -10.92 -11.33 -15.25
N GLY A 63 -10.02 -11.98 -14.54
CA GLY A 63 -8.75 -11.39 -14.12
C GLY A 63 -7.56 -12.11 -14.75
N ARG A 64 -6.62 -11.34 -15.29
CA ARG A 64 -5.28 -11.79 -15.67
C ARG A 64 -4.25 -10.97 -14.92
N TYR A 65 -3.42 -11.64 -14.13
CA TYR A 65 -2.44 -11.03 -13.25
C TYR A 65 -1.05 -11.43 -13.70
N LEU A 66 -0.29 -10.45 -14.17
CA LEU A 66 1.07 -10.61 -14.64
C LEU A 66 2.04 -10.08 -13.61
N ARG A 67 3.12 -10.80 -13.35
CA ARG A 67 4.16 -10.45 -12.39
C ARG A 67 5.53 -10.71 -12.98
N GLN A 68 6.42 -9.73 -12.87
CA GLN A 68 7.82 -9.92 -13.16
C GLN A 68 8.64 -9.43 -11.97
N PHE A 69 9.45 -10.33 -11.40
CA PHE A 69 10.33 -10.05 -10.28
C PHE A 69 11.76 -10.33 -10.68
N VAL A 70 12.65 -9.38 -10.45
CA VAL A 70 14.09 -9.51 -10.64
C VAL A 70 14.76 -9.28 -9.30
N VAL A 71 15.62 -10.18 -8.88
CA VAL A 71 16.32 -10.13 -7.60
C VAL A 71 17.81 -10.26 -7.83
N THR A 72 18.58 -9.33 -7.27
CA THR A 72 20.04 -9.32 -7.34
C THR A 72 20.65 -9.14 -5.96
N ARG A 73 21.88 -9.61 -5.81
CA ARG A 73 22.68 -9.45 -4.62
C ARG A 73 24.14 -9.29 -5.00
N GLU A 74 24.80 -8.24 -4.49
CA GLU A 74 26.13 -7.81 -4.90
C GLU A 74 26.24 -7.80 -6.44
N ALA A 75 27.13 -8.59 -7.03
CA ALA A 75 27.33 -8.69 -8.48
C ALA A 75 26.59 -9.88 -9.13
N LYS A 76 25.57 -10.46 -8.46
CA LYS A 76 24.91 -11.68 -8.92
C LYS A 76 23.40 -11.47 -9.08
N VAL A 77 22.85 -12.07 -10.14
CA VAL A 77 21.42 -12.30 -10.26
C VAL A 77 21.05 -13.52 -9.42
N GLU A 78 20.14 -13.34 -8.46
CA GLU A 78 19.65 -14.45 -7.63
C GLU A 78 18.41 -15.11 -8.23
N ASN A 79 17.50 -14.29 -8.80
CA ASN A 79 16.27 -14.83 -9.37
C ASN A 79 15.64 -13.88 -10.41
N VAL A 80 14.97 -14.48 -11.41
CA VAL A 80 14.07 -13.81 -12.36
C VAL A 80 12.80 -14.63 -12.46
N VAL A 81 11.68 -14.04 -12.12
CA VAL A 81 10.37 -14.72 -12.15
C VAL A 81 9.43 -13.98 -13.09
N ASN A 82 8.87 -14.70 -14.05
CA ASN A 82 7.73 -14.25 -14.85
C ASN A 82 6.54 -15.14 -14.50
N GLY A 83 5.48 -14.55 -13.96
CA GLY A 83 4.31 -15.29 -13.51
C GLY A 83 3.02 -14.77 -14.13
N GLU A 84 2.11 -15.68 -14.42
CA GLU A 84 0.75 -15.38 -14.87
C GLU A 84 -0.27 -16.16 -14.04
N SER A 85 -1.35 -15.49 -13.65
CA SER A 85 -2.55 -16.13 -13.11
C SER A 85 -3.77 -15.58 -13.85
N ILE A 86 -4.60 -16.47 -14.41
CA ILE A 86 -5.78 -16.09 -15.20
C ILE A 86 -6.98 -16.96 -14.84
N GLY A 87 -8.15 -16.35 -14.71
CA GLY A 87 -9.40 -17.06 -14.42
C GLY A 87 -10.59 -16.10 -14.26
N VAL A 88 -11.69 -16.66 -13.77
CA VAL A 88 -12.97 -15.96 -13.60
C VAL A 88 -13.51 -16.21 -12.21
N GLY A 89 -13.84 -15.15 -11.48
CA GLY A 89 -14.62 -15.18 -10.25
C GLY A 89 -16.06 -14.74 -10.53
N VAL A 90 -17.02 -15.45 -10.00
CA VAL A 90 -18.44 -15.13 -10.08
C VAL A 90 -19.01 -15.00 -8.69
N ARG A 91 -19.57 -13.84 -8.36
CA ARG A 91 -20.23 -13.55 -7.09
C ARG A 91 -21.70 -13.28 -7.34
N VAL A 92 -22.56 -13.83 -6.50
CA VAL A 92 -24.02 -13.69 -6.67
C VAL A 92 -24.70 -13.40 -5.34
N ILE A 93 -25.89 -12.78 -5.40
CA ILE A 93 -26.86 -12.79 -4.30
C ILE A 93 -28.03 -13.67 -4.72
N ALA A 94 -28.33 -14.68 -3.91
CA ALA A 94 -29.54 -15.51 -4.05
C ALA A 94 -30.13 -15.73 -2.65
N ASP A 95 -31.46 -15.63 -2.56
CA ASP A 95 -32.23 -15.75 -1.31
C ASP A 95 -31.76 -14.78 -0.20
N GLY A 96 -31.09 -13.66 -0.59
CA GLY A 96 -30.59 -12.62 0.28
C GLY A 96 -29.22 -12.87 0.89
N ALA A 97 -28.45 -13.86 0.41
CA ALA A 97 -27.10 -14.12 0.88
C ALA A 97 -26.08 -14.15 -0.28
N TRP A 98 -24.81 -13.89 0.08
CA TRP A 98 -23.70 -13.99 -0.85
C TRP A 98 -23.30 -15.44 -1.14
N GLY A 99 -22.96 -15.69 -2.41
CA GLY A 99 -22.23 -16.87 -2.85
C GLY A 99 -21.14 -16.52 -3.85
N PHE A 100 -20.05 -17.25 -3.82
CA PHE A 100 -18.90 -17.05 -4.70
C PHE A 100 -18.37 -18.39 -5.19
N ALA A 101 -18.03 -18.45 -6.48
CA ALA A 101 -17.25 -19.54 -7.04
C ALA A 101 -16.32 -19.02 -8.14
N ALA A 102 -15.23 -19.72 -8.38
CA ALA A 102 -14.23 -19.30 -9.36
C ALA A 102 -13.74 -20.46 -10.21
N THR A 103 -13.28 -20.17 -11.43
CA THR A 103 -12.76 -21.17 -12.37
C THR A 103 -11.64 -20.61 -13.25
N ASN A 104 -10.70 -21.46 -13.62
CA ASN A 104 -9.71 -21.20 -14.67
C ASN A 104 -10.05 -21.90 -16.00
N THR A 105 -11.23 -22.54 -16.09
CA THR A 105 -11.77 -23.10 -17.31
C THR A 105 -12.44 -21.99 -18.11
N LEU A 106 -11.68 -21.35 -19.01
CA LEU A 106 -12.08 -20.16 -19.75
C LEU A 106 -13.00 -20.50 -20.95
N THR A 107 -14.10 -21.17 -20.70
CA THR A 107 -15.16 -21.50 -21.66
C THR A 107 -16.51 -21.04 -21.12
N SER A 108 -17.50 -20.84 -22.01
CA SER A 108 -18.86 -20.46 -21.61
C SER A 108 -19.48 -21.46 -20.63
N ASP A 109 -19.26 -22.75 -20.83
CA ASP A 109 -19.75 -23.80 -19.92
C ASP A 109 -19.02 -23.78 -18.56
N GLY A 110 -17.70 -23.53 -18.57
CA GLY A 110 -16.89 -23.43 -17.34
C GLY A 110 -17.37 -22.31 -16.43
N VAL A 111 -17.59 -21.12 -16.99
CA VAL A 111 -18.06 -19.96 -16.20
C VAL A 111 -19.54 -20.07 -15.82
N ALA A 112 -20.38 -20.69 -16.67
CA ALA A 112 -21.78 -21.00 -16.34
C ALA A 112 -21.88 -22.00 -15.18
N ASN A 113 -20.97 -22.99 -15.10
CA ASN A 113 -20.87 -23.91 -13.96
C ASN A 113 -20.46 -23.18 -12.69
N ALA A 114 -19.46 -22.27 -12.75
CA ALA A 114 -19.09 -21.44 -11.62
C ALA A 114 -20.26 -20.58 -11.11
N ALA A 115 -21.05 -19.99 -12.01
CA ALA A 115 -22.25 -19.23 -11.64
C ALA A 115 -23.27 -20.10 -10.89
N ARG A 116 -23.55 -21.32 -11.37
CA ARG A 116 -24.45 -22.26 -10.68
C ARG A 116 -23.93 -22.69 -9.32
N GLN A 117 -22.62 -22.92 -9.18
CA GLN A 117 -21.99 -23.23 -7.89
C GLN A 117 -22.10 -22.05 -6.91
N ALA A 118 -21.84 -20.83 -7.37
CA ALA A 118 -22.01 -19.63 -6.55
C ALA A 118 -23.45 -19.51 -6.01
N ILE A 119 -24.46 -19.79 -6.83
CA ILE A 119 -25.87 -19.79 -6.40
C ILE A 119 -26.17 -20.86 -5.37
N ALA A 120 -25.65 -22.07 -5.56
CA ALA A 120 -25.82 -23.16 -4.57
C ALA A 120 -25.21 -22.76 -3.21
N ILE A 121 -24.04 -22.12 -3.21
CA ILE A 121 -23.39 -21.58 -2.02
C ILE A 121 -24.23 -20.46 -1.39
N ALA A 122 -24.73 -19.49 -2.19
CA ALA A 122 -25.58 -18.43 -1.69
C ALA A 122 -26.83 -18.96 -0.97
N ARG A 123 -27.52 -19.92 -1.58
CA ARG A 123 -28.71 -20.58 -0.97
C ARG A 123 -28.38 -21.34 0.30
N ALA A 124 -27.21 -21.97 0.39
CA ALA A 124 -26.75 -22.62 1.61
C ALA A 124 -26.50 -21.57 2.71
N ASN A 125 -25.81 -20.48 2.37
CA ASN A 125 -25.52 -19.38 3.29
C ASN A 125 -26.80 -18.69 3.78
N ALA A 126 -27.80 -18.52 2.93
CA ALA A 126 -29.07 -17.89 3.29
C ALA A 126 -29.81 -18.60 4.44
N ARG A 127 -29.58 -19.91 4.64
CA ARG A 127 -30.16 -20.69 5.74
C ARG A 127 -29.52 -20.40 7.09
N MET A 128 -28.34 -19.78 7.09
CA MET A 128 -27.55 -19.50 8.27
C MET A 128 -27.34 -17.98 8.49
N ALA A 129 -27.77 -17.15 7.55
CA ALA A 129 -27.57 -15.72 7.60
C ALA A 129 -28.56 -15.05 8.56
N ASP A 130 -28.06 -14.28 9.52
CA ASP A 130 -28.87 -13.51 10.47
C ASP A 130 -29.52 -12.28 9.81
N ARG A 131 -28.99 -11.82 8.70
CA ARG A 131 -29.48 -10.65 7.94
C ARG A 131 -29.34 -10.88 6.44
N ARG A 132 -30.20 -10.21 5.68
CA ARG A 132 -30.09 -10.19 4.22
C ARG A 132 -29.02 -9.19 3.78
N VAL A 133 -28.38 -9.46 2.65
CA VAL A 133 -27.46 -8.53 1.99
C VAL A 133 -28.27 -7.41 1.35
N GLU A 134 -27.91 -6.18 1.67
CA GLU A 134 -28.44 -4.96 1.07
C GLU A 134 -27.32 -4.22 0.34
N LEU A 135 -27.47 -4.01 -0.98
CA LEU A 135 -26.49 -3.29 -1.76
C LEU A 135 -26.92 -1.84 -1.98
N ALA A 136 -26.05 -0.90 -1.66
CA ALA A 136 -26.22 0.47 -2.13
C ALA A 136 -26.30 0.48 -3.66
N PRO A 137 -27.16 1.29 -4.27
CA PRO A 137 -27.25 1.42 -5.70
C PRO A 137 -25.93 1.89 -6.30
N VAL A 138 -25.71 1.57 -7.57
CA VAL A 138 -24.59 2.04 -8.36
C VAL A 138 -25.10 2.55 -9.70
N THR A 139 -24.58 3.67 -10.16
CA THR A 139 -24.83 4.13 -11.52
C THR A 139 -24.15 3.17 -12.51
N PRO A 140 -24.91 2.52 -13.40
CA PRO A 140 -24.34 1.62 -14.41
C PRO A 140 -23.27 2.33 -15.23
N ALA A 141 -22.08 1.75 -15.31
CA ALA A 141 -20.98 2.33 -16.08
C ALA A 141 -21.15 2.16 -17.60
N GLY A 142 -22.04 1.26 -18.03
CA GLY A 142 -22.10 0.83 -19.42
C GLY A 142 -20.81 0.11 -19.83
N THR A 143 -20.33 0.33 -21.05
CA THR A 143 -19.06 -0.22 -21.55
C THR A 143 -17.97 0.84 -21.48
N VAL A 144 -17.02 0.68 -20.58
CA VAL A 144 -15.94 1.65 -20.33
C VAL A 144 -14.59 0.95 -20.17
N SER A 145 -13.53 1.71 -20.33
CA SER A 145 -12.18 1.26 -20.06
C SER A 145 -11.40 2.29 -19.22
N TRP A 146 -10.47 1.80 -18.44
CA TRP A 146 -9.52 2.62 -17.68
C TRP A 146 -8.12 2.00 -17.73
N ARG A 147 -7.09 2.84 -17.75
CA ARG A 147 -5.68 2.43 -17.82
C ARG A 147 -4.87 3.29 -16.86
N THR A 148 -3.92 2.67 -16.13
CA THR A 148 -2.92 3.44 -15.41
C THR A 148 -2.17 4.33 -16.40
N PRO A 149 -2.06 5.64 -16.15
CA PRO A 149 -1.27 6.53 -16.99
C PRO A 149 0.22 6.17 -16.88
N ILE A 150 0.78 5.52 -17.89
CA ILE A 150 2.20 5.14 -17.96
C ILE A 150 2.80 5.65 -19.27
N LYS A 151 4.11 5.98 -19.23
CA LYS A 151 4.87 6.34 -20.43
C LYS A 151 5.63 5.14 -21.00
N ARG A 152 6.12 4.24 -20.13
CA ARG A 152 6.92 3.09 -20.51
C ARG A 152 6.43 1.86 -19.73
N ASN A 153 5.84 0.90 -20.43
CA ASN A 153 5.35 -0.33 -19.81
C ASN A 153 6.52 -1.16 -19.25
N ALA A 154 6.52 -1.39 -17.94
CA ALA A 154 7.57 -2.16 -17.29
C ALA A 154 7.67 -3.61 -17.80
N MET A 155 6.56 -4.21 -18.29
CA MET A 155 6.58 -5.57 -18.83
C MET A 155 7.32 -5.65 -20.18
N GLU A 156 7.34 -4.55 -20.96
CA GLU A 156 8.01 -4.46 -22.27
C GLU A 156 9.51 -4.17 -22.16
N VAL A 157 9.98 -3.69 -21.00
CA VAL A 157 11.41 -3.45 -20.78
C VAL A 157 12.15 -4.80 -20.71
N PRO A 158 13.24 -4.98 -21.48
CA PRO A 158 14.02 -6.22 -21.46
C PRO A 158 14.51 -6.58 -20.05
N VAL A 159 14.46 -7.86 -19.69
CA VAL A 159 14.98 -8.34 -18.41
C VAL A 159 16.44 -7.97 -18.21
N ALA A 160 17.23 -8.01 -19.27
CA ALA A 160 18.65 -7.64 -19.23
C ALA A 160 18.87 -6.18 -18.79
N GLU A 161 18.01 -5.24 -19.21
CA GLU A 161 18.07 -3.83 -18.79
C GLU A 161 17.74 -3.69 -17.30
N LYS A 162 16.72 -4.39 -16.81
CA LYS A 162 16.34 -4.42 -15.39
C LYS A 162 17.45 -5.01 -14.52
N VAL A 163 18.06 -6.11 -14.97
CA VAL A 163 19.21 -6.73 -14.31
C VAL A 163 20.39 -5.75 -14.26
N ALA A 164 20.71 -5.10 -15.38
CA ALA A 164 21.79 -4.12 -15.42
C ALA A 164 21.57 -2.98 -14.43
N LEU A 165 20.36 -2.41 -14.38
CA LEU A 165 20.01 -1.36 -13.41
C LEU A 165 20.23 -1.84 -11.97
N LEU A 166 19.74 -3.03 -11.60
CA LEU A 166 19.87 -3.53 -10.24
C LEU A 166 21.33 -3.83 -9.86
N LEU A 167 22.13 -4.39 -10.77
CA LEU A 167 23.56 -4.62 -10.56
C LEU A 167 24.32 -3.30 -10.41
N ASP A 168 23.96 -2.27 -11.18
CA ASP A 168 24.52 -0.92 -11.06
C ASP A 168 24.20 -0.28 -9.71
N VAL A 169 22.95 -0.44 -9.21
CA VAL A 169 22.54 0.03 -7.87
C VAL A 169 23.38 -0.66 -6.79
N ASN A 170 23.55 -1.99 -6.88
CA ASN A 170 24.37 -2.72 -5.93
C ASN A 170 25.85 -2.29 -6.01
N ALA A 171 26.40 -2.16 -7.22
CA ALA A 171 27.78 -1.72 -7.42
C ALA A 171 28.01 -0.31 -6.88
N ALA A 172 27.08 0.62 -7.10
CA ALA A 172 27.14 1.98 -6.56
C ALA A 172 27.21 1.99 -5.02
N ALA A 173 26.39 1.16 -4.35
CA ALA A 173 26.43 1.00 -2.89
C ALA A 173 27.76 0.40 -2.41
N MET A 174 28.23 -0.68 -3.06
CA MET A 174 29.48 -1.37 -2.70
C MET A 174 30.68 -0.43 -2.87
N ASN A 175 30.76 0.31 -3.98
CA ASN A 175 31.81 1.29 -4.23
C ASN A 175 31.79 2.47 -3.24
N ALA A 176 30.61 2.79 -2.70
CA ALA A 176 30.46 3.82 -1.67
C ALA A 176 30.73 3.33 -0.22
N GLY A 177 31.16 2.06 -0.07
CA GLY A 177 31.61 1.50 1.21
C GLY A 177 30.62 0.58 1.91
N ALA A 178 29.61 0.07 1.23
CA ALA A 178 28.77 -1.01 1.75
C ALA A 178 29.53 -2.33 1.82
N ASP A 179 29.23 -3.19 2.79
CA ASP A 179 29.74 -4.57 2.84
C ASP A 179 28.83 -5.55 2.08
N PHE A 180 27.51 -5.26 2.03
CA PHE A 180 26.53 -6.01 1.27
C PHE A 180 25.48 -5.08 0.66
N ALA A 181 24.99 -5.44 -0.52
CA ALA A 181 23.88 -4.75 -1.19
C ALA A 181 22.97 -5.76 -1.90
N ALA A 182 21.67 -5.62 -1.71
CA ALA A 182 20.68 -6.44 -2.41
C ALA A 182 19.57 -5.54 -2.94
N SER A 183 19.24 -5.69 -4.22
CA SER A 183 18.17 -4.93 -4.86
C SER A 183 17.17 -5.84 -5.57
N ARG A 184 15.94 -5.34 -5.69
CA ARG A 184 14.83 -6.05 -6.30
C ARG A 184 14.05 -5.12 -7.20
N LEU A 185 13.42 -5.67 -8.22
CA LEU A 185 12.43 -4.97 -9.01
C LEU A 185 11.15 -5.79 -9.05
N PHE A 186 10.05 -5.18 -8.62
CA PHE A 186 8.71 -5.76 -8.71
C PHE A 186 7.90 -4.97 -9.71
N ALA A 187 7.47 -5.62 -10.79
CA ALA A 187 6.52 -5.10 -11.75
C ALA A 187 5.26 -5.97 -11.73
N ILE A 188 4.10 -5.36 -11.57
CA ILE A 188 2.80 -6.02 -11.56
C ILE A 188 1.90 -5.33 -12.58
N ASN A 189 1.19 -6.14 -13.38
CA ASN A 189 0.12 -5.69 -14.24
C ASN A 189 -1.14 -6.51 -13.96
N GLU A 190 -2.21 -5.84 -13.55
CA GLU A 190 -3.53 -6.44 -13.34
C GLU A 190 -4.45 -6.04 -14.49
N GLN A 191 -4.84 -7.01 -15.31
CA GLN A 191 -5.81 -6.85 -16.39
C GLN A 191 -7.15 -7.40 -15.90
N LYS A 192 -8.07 -6.51 -15.52
CA LYS A 192 -9.37 -6.85 -14.92
C LYS A 192 -10.51 -6.47 -15.86
N TYR A 193 -11.36 -7.45 -16.17
CA TYR A 193 -12.64 -7.22 -16.83
C TYR A 193 -13.76 -7.52 -15.86
N PHE A 194 -14.50 -6.50 -15.47
CA PHE A 194 -15.65 -6.57 -14.57
C PHE A 194 -16.94 -6.46 -15.37
N ALA A 195 -17.96 -7.27 -15.02
CA ALA A 195 -19.31 -7.09 -15.50
C ALA A 195 -20.32 -7.38 -14.40
N SER A 196 -21.46 -6.68 -14.39
CA SER A 196 -22.51 -6.90 -13.41
C SER A 196 -23.90 -6.90 -14.00
N SER A 197 -24.84 -7.52 -13.28
CA SER A 197 -26.26 -7.46 -13.59
C SER A 197 -26.85 -6.04 -13.53
N ASP A 198 -26.13 -5.09 -12.91
CA ASP A 198 -26.51 -3.67 -12.87
C ASP A 198 -26.24 -2.94 -14.21
N GLY A 199 -25.61 -3.59 -15.19
CA GLY A 199 -25.38 -3.00 -16.52
C GLY A 199 -24.03 -2.34 -16.69
N SER A 200 -23.00 -2.86 -16.04
CA SER A 200 -21.62 -2.39 -16.18
C SER A 200 -20.73 -3.44 -16.86
N TRP A 201 -19.86 -2.98 -17.78
CA TRP A 201 -18.78 -3.74 -18.43
C TRP A 201 -17.53 -2.88 -18.42
N ILE A 202 -16.60 -3.19 -17.53
CA ILE A 202 -15.46 -2.32 -17.21
C ILE A 202 -14.16 -3.08 -17.48
N ASP A 203 -13.34 -2.56 -18.39
CA ASP A 203 -12.03 -3.11 -18.72
C ASP A 203 -10.93 -2.22 -18.12
N GLN A 204 -10.13 -2.77 -17.21
CA GLN A 204 -9.07 -2.02 -16.52
C GLN A 204 -7.71 -2.69 -16.69
N ASP A 205 -6.69 -1.87 -16.93
CA ASP A 205 -5.29 -2.29 -17.03
C ASP A 205 -4.45 -1.46 -16.03
N ILE A 206 -4.00 -2.13 -14.97
CA ILE A 206 -3.43 -1.50 -13.79
C ILE A 206 -1.96 -1.89 -13.69
N HIS A 207 -1.07 -0.90 -13.67
CA HIS A 207 0.37 -1.10 -13.54
C HIS A 207 0.88 -0.60 -12.20
N ARG A 208 1.79 -1.38 -11.59
CA ARG A 208 2.50 -1.01 -10.35
C ARG A 208 3.96 -1.40 -10.44
N LEU A 209 4.82 -0.55 -9.89
CA LEU A 209 6.27 -0.71 -9.92
C LEU A 209 6.88 -0.38 -8.56
N TRP A 210 7.91 -1.14 -8.18
CA TRP A 210 8.71 -0.85 -6.99
C TRP A 210 10.13 -1.40 -7.14
N LEU A 211 11.13 -0.56 -6.81
CA LEU A 211 12.53 -0.94 -6.74
C LEU A 211 13.04 -0.75 -5.30
N PRO A 212 12.82 -1.72 -4.40
CA PRO A 212 13.47 -1.71 -3.09
C PRO A 212 14.89 -2.23 -3.18
N PHE A 213 15.77 -1.66 -2.33
CA PHE A 213 17.07 -2.24 -2.05
C PHE A 213 17.41 -2.13 -0.56
N THR A 214 18.35 -2.93 -0.11
CA THR A 214 18.92 -2.88 1.25
C THR A 214 20.43 -2.87 1.15
N VAL A 215 21.04 -1.90 1.81
CA VAL A 215 22.48 -1.78 1.98
C VAL A 215 22.84 -2.13 3.42
N THR A 216 23.93 -2.88 3.60
CA THR A 216 24.44 -3.27 4.92
C THR A 216 25.90 -2.83 5.08
N ALA A 217 26.20 -2.18 6.19
CA ALA A 217 27.54 -1.89 6.65
C ALA A 217 27.86 -2.72 7.90
N VAL A 218 29.07 -3.26 7.98
CA VAL A 218 29.53 -4.13 9.07
C VAL A 218 30.80 -3.53 9.71
N ASP A 219 30.82 -3.46 11.01
CA ASP A 219 32.05 -3.30 11.77
C ASP A 219 32.65 -4.70 12.03
N LYS A 220 33.72 -5.01 11.30
CA LYS A 220 34.34 -6.34 11.37
C LYS A 220 35.01 -6.67 12.73
N ALA A 221 35.35 -5.64 13.51
CA ALA A 221 35.97 -5.82 14.80
C ALA A 221 34.96 -6.25 15.87
N SER A 222 33.79 -5.63 15.90
CA SER A 222 32.73 -5.92 16.89
C SER A 222 31.66 -6.87 16.36
N GLY A 223 31.59 -7.13 15.05
CA GLY A 223 30.48 -7.85 14.38
C GLY A 223 29.18 -7.05 14.30
N LYS A 224 29.17 -5.79 14.77
CA LYS A 224 28.01 -4.91 14.67
C LYS A 224 27.69 -4.61 13.21
N PHE A 225 26.42 -4.63 12.83
CA PHE A 225 25.99 -4.23 11.50
C PHE A 225 24.83 -3.23 11.56
N ARG A 226 24.71 -2.44 10.51
CA ARG A 226 23.59 -1.51 10.30
C ARG A 226 23.14 -1.55 8.86
N THR A 227 21.86 -1.36 8.67
CA THR A 227 21.22 -1.37 7.34
C THR A 227 20.59 -0.01 7.03
N ARG A 228 20.40 0.22 5.75
CA ARG A 228 19.59 1.31 5.20
C ARG A 228 18.87 0.80 3.95
N ASP A 229 17.54 0.85 3.97
CA ASP A 229 16.70 0.48 2.83
C ASP A 229 16.52 1.67 1.89
N GLY A 230 16.27 1.42 0.62
CA GLY A 230 15.94 2.46 -0.36
C GLY A 230 14.75 3.32 0.07
N LEU A 231 14.80 4.62 -0.25
CA LEU A 231 13.72 5.58 0.04
C LEU A 231 12.72 5.75 -1.12
N GLY A 232 12.95 5.09 -2.26
CA GLY A 232 12.01 5.10 -3.38
C GLY A 232 10.68 4.46 -3.00
N ALA A 233 9.60 5.22 -3.15
CA ALA A 233 8.25 4.72 -2.88
C ALA A 233 7.82 3.70 -3.94
N PRO A 234 6.96 2.72 -3.60
CA PRO A 234 6.21 1.97 -4.60
C PRO A 234 5.15 2.86 -5.25
N VAL A 235 4.94 2.69 -6.56
CA VAL A 235 4.11 3.59 -7.37
C VAL A 235 3.16 2.86 -8.32
N GLY A 236 2.03 3.51 -8.66
CA GLY A 236 1.13 3.15 -9.75
C GLY A 236 1.57 3.82 -11.06
N MET A 237 2.77 3.49 -11.55
CA MET A 237 3.40 4.07 -12.74
C MET A 237 4.08 3.01 -13.59
N GLY A 238 4.59 3.42 -14.74
CA GLY A 238 5.47 2.62 -15.60
C GLY A 238 6.94 2.74 -15.22
N TYR A 239 7.79 2.18 -16.09
CA TYR A 239 9.24 2.12 -15.87
C TYR A 239 9.91 3.50 -15.88
N GLU A 240 9.27 4.53 -16.45
CA GLU A 240 9.72 5.92 -16.40
C GLU A 240 9.95 6.45 -14.99
N TYR A 241 9.35 5.86 -13.98
CA TYR A 241 9.62 6.19 -12.58
C TYR A 241 11.10 6.04 -12.20
N LEU A 242 11.81 5.14 -12.85
CA LEU A 242 13.22 4.83 -12.58
C LEU A 242 14.22 5.65 -13.43
N ASP A 243 13.75 6.64 -14.18
CA ASP A 243 14.61 7.48 -15.04
C ASP A 243 15.43 8.50 -14.25
N GLY A 244 15.11 8.71 -12.96
CA GLY A 244 15.92 9.56 -12.08
C GLY A 244 15.86 11.06 -12.42
N ASP A 245 14.70 11.60 -12.80
CA ASP A 245 14.50 13.02 -13.13
C ASP A 245 14.89 13.94 -11.97
N ALA A 246 15.88 14.78 -12.18
CA ALA A 246 16.38 15.72 -11.18
C ALA A 246 15.33 16.73 -10.71
N ALA A 247 14.34 17.08 -11.54
CA ALA A 247 13.25 17.99 -11.17
C ALA A 247 12.30 17.41 -10.12
N GLN A 248 12.34 16.10 -9.90
CA GLN A 248 11.52 15.40 -8.90
C GLN A 248 12.28 15.10 -7.59
N LYS A 249 13.49 15.65 -7.44
CA LYS A 249 14.30 15.49 -6.22
C LYS A 249 14.09 16.68 -5.28
N HIS A 250 13.94 16.38 -3.99
CA HIS A 250 13.83 17.36 -2.93
C HIS A 250 15.12 17.36 -2.11
N HIS A 251 15.83 18.50 -2.09
CA HIS A 251 16.99 18.69 -1.24
C HIS A 251 16.53 19.14 0.14
N LEU A 252 16.79 18.33 1.15
CA LEU A 252 16.29 18.48 2.51
C LEU A 252 17.40 18.92 3.48
N PRO A 253 17.07 19.50 4.65
CA PRO A 253 18.02 19.82 5.70
C PRO A 253 18.88 18.60 6.09
N GLY A 254 20.14 18.85 6.46
CA GLY A 254 21.10 17.79 6.79
C GLY A 254 21.70 17.09 5.56
N GLY A 255 21.54 17.64 4.36
CA GLY A 255 22.07 17.07 3.11
C GLY A 255 21.32 15.81 2.66
N LEU A 256 20.09 15.65 3.08
CA LEU A 256 19.23 14.55 2.69
C LEU A 256 18.57 14.81 1.35
N ILE A 257 18.24 13.73 0.64
CA ILE A 257 17.48 13.77 -0.62
C ILE A 257 16.23 12.91 -0.44
N ALA A 258 15.10 13.44 -0.87
CA ALA A 258 13.87 12.67 -1.01
C ALA A 258 13.42 12.68 -2.48
N TYR A 259 12.64 11.68 -2.84
CA TYR A 259 12.19 11.43 -4.20
C TYR A 259 10.68 11.60 -4.30
N GLY A 260 10.22 12.26 -5.36
CA GLY A 260 8.80 12.41 -5.69
C GLY A 260 8.33 11.32 -6.66
N MET A 261 7.88 11.76 -7.85
CA MET A 261 7.36 10.88 -8.90
C MET A 261 8.45 10.38 -9.87
N SER A 262 9.71 10.44 -9.47
CA SER A 262 10.87 9.86 -10.17
C SER A 262 11.90 9.44 -9.14
N TYR A 263 12.62 8.35 -9.38
CA TYR A 263 13.53 7.74 -8.43
C TYR A 263 14.90 7.44 -9.05
N ASP A 264 15.95 8.03 -8.47
CA ASP A 264 17.33 7.70 -8.76
C ASP A 264 17.87 6.69 -7.73
N ALA A 265 17.69 5.42 -8.03
CA ALA A 265 18.08 4.35 -7.13
C ALA A 265 19.60 4.24 -6.94
N ARG A 266 20.42 4.67 -7.92
CA ARG A 266 21.89 4.68 -7.80
C ARG A 266 22.36 5.74 -6.82
N GLU A 267 21.85 6.95 -6.94
CA GLU A 267 22.18 8.05 -6.03
C GLU A 267 21.77 7.71 -4.60
N ASP A 268 20.55 7.17 -4.44
CA ASP A 268 20.07 6.74 -3.13
C ASP A 268 20.90 5.59 -2.55
N ALA A 269 21.39 4.65 -3.37
CA ALA A 269 22.27 3.57 -2.93
C ALA A 269 23.63 4.06 -2.44
N VAL A 270 24.21 5.08 -3.09
CA VAL A 270 25.44 5.75 -2.62
C VAL A 270 25.20 6.43 -1.26
N ALA A 271 24.09 7.17 -1.13
CA ALA A 271 23.72 7.80 0.14
C ALA A 271 23.47 6.75 1.23
N ALA A 272 22.78 5.65 0.90
CA ALA A 272 22.48 4.57 1.80
C ALA A 272 23.73 3.89 2.36
N ALA A 273 24.76 3.66 1.54
CA ALA A 273 26.03 3.08 1.97
C ALA A 273 26.74 3.98 2.99
N LYS A 274 26.83 5.28 2.73
CA LYS A 274 27.42 6.27 3.64
C LYS A 274 26.64 6.35 4.96
N GLN A 275 25.31 6.38 4.87
CA GLN A 275 24.42 6.45 6.04
C GLN A 275 24.47 5.17 6.87
N ALA A 276 24.45 3.98 6.26
CA ALA A 276 24.60 2.70 6.98
C ALA A 276 25.95 2.63 7.71
N ARG A 277 27.02 3.14 7.09
CA ARG A 277 28.34 3.22 7.71
C ARG A 277 28.35 4.20 8.91
N ALA A 278 27.75 5.37 8.77
CA ALA A 278 27.62 6.36 9.84
C ALA A 278 26.82 5.82 11.04
N LYS A 279 25.79 5.02 10.79
CA LYS A 279 24.97 4.37 11.83
C LYS A 279 25.77 3.43 12.73
N LEU A 280 26.89 2.85 12.29
CA LEU A 280 27.73 1.98 13.11
C LEU A 280 28.31 2.69 14.34
N SER A 281 28.62 3.99 14.22
CA SER A 281 29.19 4.82 15.27
C SER A 281 28.20 5.81 15.88
N ALA A 282 26.97 5.87 15.37
CA ALA A 282 25.95 6.77 15.90
C ALA A 282 25.56 6.37 17.33
N PRO A 283 25.40 7.35 18.25
CA PRO A 283 24.92 7.07 19.60
C PRO A 283 23.43 6.72 19.57
N SER A 284 22.98 5.96 20.55
CA SER A 284 21.56 5.72 20.76
C SER A 284 20.85 6.99 21.23
N VAL A 285 19.58 7.16 20.80
CA VAL A 285 18.73 8.27 21.24
C VAL A 285 18.56 8.24 22.77
N LYS A 286 18.51 9.41 23.39
CA LYS A 286 18.14 9.53 24.81
C LYS A 286 16.61 9.50 24.90
N PRO A 287 16.01 8.63 25.75
CA PRO A 287 14.57 8.63 25.96
C PRO A 287 14.05 9.97 26.47
N GLY A 288 12.87 10.37 26.05
CA GLY A 288 12.26 11.63 26.49
C GLY A 288 11.17 12.14 25.56
N LYS A 289 10.70 13.35 25.82
CA LYS A 289 9.77 14.07 24.94
C LYS A 289 10.55 14.95 23.96
N TYR A 290 10.17 14.88 22.70
CA TYR A 290 10.78 15.63 21.61
C TYR A 290 9.73 16.20 20.69
N ASP A 291 10.02 17.32 20.08
CA ASP A 291 9.34 17.73 18.87
C ASP A 291 9.86 16.88 17.72
N LEU A 292 8.94 16.28 16.96
CA LEU A 292 9.28 15.43 15.84
C LEU A 292 8.96 16.14 14.52
N VAL A 293 9.93 16.20 13.63
CA VAL A 293 9.72 16.52 12.21
C VAL A 293 9.77 15.19 11.46
N ILE A 294 8.65 14.76 10.91
CA ILE A 294 8.53 13.44 10.29
C ILE A 294 8.35 13.59 8.78
N ASP A 295 9.30 13.02 8.04
CA ASP A 295 9.30 13.00 6.58
C ASP A 295 8.23 12.03 6.03
N PRO A 296 7.59 12.30 4.88
CA PRO A 296 6.63 11.42 4.24
C PRO A 296 7.10 9.97 4.08
N SER A 297 8.40 9.73 3.87
CA SER A 297 8.98 8.38 3.77
C SER A 297 8.89 7.55 5.08
N ASN A 298 8.65 8.19 6.21
CA ASN A 298 8.32 7.55 7.48
C ASN A 298 6.83 7.66 7.79
N LEU A 299 6.24 8.85 7.61
CA LEU A 299 4.89 9.17 8.04
C LEU A 299 3.81 8.33 7.34
N PHE A 300 4.09 7.84 6.10
CA PHE A 300 3.14 6.99 5.37
C PHE A 300 2.71 5.76 6.18
N LEU A 301 3.64 5.14 6.92
CA LEU A 301 3.32 3.96 7.72
C LEU A 301 2.47 4.33 8.95
N THR A 302 2.75 5.46 9.58
CA THR A 302 1.94 5.96 10.69
C THR A 302 0.52 6.29 10.24
N ILE A 303 0.35 6.88 9.05
CA ILE A 303 -0.97 7.11 8.44
C ILE A 303 -1.66 5.77 8.14
N HIS A 304 -0.95 4.82 7.54
CA HIS A 304 -1.45 3.49 7.22
C HIS A 304 -2.06 2.80 8.44
N GLU A 305 -1.29 2.75 9.53
CA GLU A 305 -1.63 2.00 10.73
C GLU A 305 -2.63 2.74 11.64
N SER A 306 -2.48 4.07 11.79
CA SER A 306 -3.27 4.84 12.76
C SER A 306 -4.46 5.59 12.15
N VAL A 307 -4.60 5.61 10.82
CA VAL A 307 -5.73 6.26 10.13
C VAL A 307 -6.36 5.33 9.11
N GLY A 308 -5.57 4.77 8.21
CA GLY A 308 -6.04 3.90 7.13
C GLY A 308 -6.83 2.71 7.69
N HIS A 309 -6.18 1.87 8.46
CA HIS A 309 -6.79 0.66 9.03
C HIS A 309 -7.93 0.91 10.02
N PRO A 310 -7.84 1.85 11.00
CA PRO A 310 -8.96 2.04 11.92
C PRO A 310 -10.22 2.62 11.28
N LEU A 311 -10.14 3.18 10.07
CA LEU A 311 -11.28 3.71 9.34
C LEU A 311 -11.79 2.78 8.23
N GLU A 312 -11.33 1.54 8.15
CA GLU A 312 -11.97 0.46 7.39
C GLU A 312 -13.25 0.02 8.10
N LEU A 313 -14.42 0.20 7.47
CA LEU A 313 -15.70 -0.02 8.16
C LEU A 313 -15.91 -1.49 8.57
N ASP A 314 -15.49 -2.45 7.77
CA ASP A 314 -15.58 -3.86 8.13
C ASP A 314 -14.76 -4.21 9.38
N ARG A 315 -13.61 -3.56 9.58
CA ARG A 315 -12.82 -3.66 10.80
C ARG A 315 -13.55 -3.03 12.00
N VAL A 316 -14.15 -1.85 11.81
CA VAL A 316 -14.98 -1.18 12.81
C VAL A 316 -16.14 -2.06 13.26
N LEU A 317 -16.73 -2.80 12.32
CA LEU A 317 -17.83 -3.74 12.55
C LEU A 317 -17.38 -5.10 13.13
N GLY A 318 -16.07 -5.31 13.31
CA GLY A 318 -15.51 -6.52 13.89
C GLY A 318 -15.32 -7.69 12.93
N TYR A 319 -15.41 -7.49 11.60
CA TYR A 319 -15.26 -8.59 10.63
C TYR A 319 -13.83 -9.14 10.58
N GLU A 320 -12.85 -8.36 11.00
CA GLU A 320 -11.43 -8.74 11.09
C GLU A 320 -10.98 -9.13 12.52
N ALA A 321 -11.89 -9.20 13.50
CA ALA A 321 -11.56 -9.32 14.92
C ALA A 321 -10.73 -10.58 15.26
N ASN A 322 -10.93 -11.68 14.52
CA ASN A 322 -10.22 -12.94 14.73
C ASN A 322 -8.79 -12.96 14.17
N TYR A 323 -8.41 -12.00 13.32
CA TYR A 323 -7.11 -11.99 12.65
C TYR A 323 -6.38 -10.64 12.80
N ALA A 324 -6.91 -9.59 12.20
CA ALA A 324 -6.24 -8.29 12.15
C ALA A 324 -6.70 -7.29 13.22
N GLY A 325 -7.67 -7.69 14.06
CA GLY A 325 -8.20 -6.90 15.16
C GLY A 325 -9.41 -6.06 14.78
N THR A 326 -9.72 -5.11 15.64
CA THR A 326 -10.87 -4.22 15.53
C THR A 326 -10.43 -2.77 15.31
N SER A 327 -11.29 -1.81 15.59
CA SER A 327 -10.98 -0.40 15.59
C SER A 327 -11.50 0.27 16.86
N PHE A 328 -10.72 1.22 17.37
CA PHE A 328 -11.19 2.13 18.42
C PHE A 328 -12.19 3.16 17.88
N ALA A 329 -12.21 3.40 16.57
CA ALA A 329 -13.02 4.43 15.91
C ALA A 329 -14.40 3.88 15.53
N THR A 330 -15.25 3.65 16.51
CA THR A 330 -16.61 3.13 16.35
C THR A 330 -17.56 4.15 15.72
N VAL A 331 -18.65 3.70 15.09
CA VAL A 331 -19.57 4.57 14.33
C VAL A 331 -20.20 5.66 15.21
N ASP A 332 -20.55 5.33 16.46
CA ASP A 332 -21.08 6.29 17.43
C ASP A 332 -20.13 7.46 17.73
N LYS A 333 -18.80 7.24 17.65
CA LYS A 333 -17.81 8.31 17.80
C LYS A 333 -17.85 9.31 16.65
N ARG A 334 -18.01 8.82 15.40
CA ARG A 334 -18.22 9.73 14.26
C ARG A 334 -19.46 10.59 14.47
N ASP A 335 -20.56 9.96 14.85
CA ASP A 335 -21.84 10.63 15.03
C ASP A 335 -21.81 11.65 16.20
N ALA A 336 -20.93 11.42 17.17
CA ALA A 336 -20.65 12.34 18.27
C ALA A 336 -19.61 13.44 17.93
N GLY A 337 -19.08 13.49 16.71
CA GLY A 337 -18.08 14.48 16.30
C GLY A 337 -16.71 14.28 16.95
N PHE A 338 -16.24 13.03 17.00
CA PHE A 338 -14.98 12.64 17.64
C PHE A 338 -13.78 13.41 17.08
N ARG A 339 -13.02 14.04 17.97
CA ARG A 339 -11.78 14.73 17.62
C ARG A 339 -10.65 13.72 17.41
N TRP A 340 -10.25 13.60 16.15
CA TRP A 340 -9.14 12.73 15.72
C TRP A 340 -7.77 13.39 15.89
N GLY A 341 -7.68 14.68 15.61
CA GLY A 341 -6.43 15.41 15.58
C GLY A 341 -6.60 16.92 15.78
N SER A 342 -5.49 17.66 15.67
CA SER A 342 -5.53 19.13 15.69
C SER A 342 -6.35 19.67 14.50
N PRO A 343 -6.80 20.95 14.53
CA PRO A 343 -7.54 21.54 13.41
C PRO A 343 -6.77 21.58 12.08
N LEU A 344 -5.44 21.37 12.10
CA LEU A 344 -4.62 21.28 10.89
C LEU A 344 -4.78 19.92 10.17
N VAL A 345 -5.27 18.89 10.86
CA VAL A 345 -5.32 17.53 10.37
C VAL A 345 -6.54 17.30 9.49
N ASN A 346 -6.29 17.03 8.21
CA ASN A 346 -7.29 16.63 7.24
C ASN A 346 -6.82 15.33 6.56
N PHE A 347 -7.55 14.23 6.74
CA PHE A 347 -7.28 12.98 6.05
C PHE A 347 -8.25 12.74 4.92
N VAL A 348 -7.70 12.49 3.75
CA VAL A 348 -8.44 12.30 2.51
C VAL A 348 -8.21 10.88 2.00
N ALA A 349 -9.28 10.19 1.70
CA ALA A 349 -9.26 8.95 0.93
C ALA A 349 -9.39 9.29 -0.56
N ASP A 350 -8.49 8.77 -1.41
CA ASP A 350 -8.45 9.13 -2.82
C ASP A 350 -8.00 7.93 -3.68
N LYS A 351 -8.89 7.43 -4.53
CA LYS A 351 -8.57 6.38 -5.51
C LYS A 351 -8.38 6.94 -6.92
N THR A 352 -8.26 8.25 -7.08
CA THR A 352 -8.13 8.92 -8.38
C THR A 352 -6.75 9.53 -8.60
N ARG A 353 -5.94 9.69 -7.55
CA ARG A 353 -4.63 10.36 -7.64
C ARG A 353 -3.67 9.55 -8.52
N ALA A 354 -3.29 10.12 -9.66
CA ALA A 354 -2.34 9.50 -10.58
C ALA A 354 -1.00 9.20 -9.89
N GLY A 355 -0.38 8.08 -10.25
CA GLY A 355 0.87 7.62 -9.67
C GLY A 355 0.76 6.91 -8.33
N SER A 356 -0.39 6.95 -7.66
CA SER A 356 -0.62 6.19 -6.44
C SER A 356 -0.95 4.72 -6.73
N LEU A 357 -0.61 3.84 -5.79
CA LEU A 357 -0.78 2.38 -5.93
C LEU A 357 -2.24 1.92 -6.01
N GLY A 358 -3.14 2.60 -5.29
CA GLY A 358 -4.57 2.27 -5.24
C GLY A 358 -5.42 3.02 -6.27
N ALA A 359 -4.81 3.80 -7.19
CA ALA A 359 -5.55 4.50 -8.23
C ALA A 359 -6.13 3.52 -9.26
N VAL A 360 -7.43 3.59 -9.45
CA VAL A 360 -8.20 2.81 -10.43
C VAL A 360 -9.42 3.60 -10.89
N GLY A 361 -10.00 3.26 -12.03
CA GLY A 361 -11.22 3.92 -12.52
C GLY A 361 -12.46 3.49 -11.76
N TYR A 362 -12.53 2.20 -11.42
CA TYR A 362 -13.66 1.56 -10.75
C TYR A 362 -13.13 0.51 -9.75
N ASP A 363 -13.86 0.29 -8.68
CA ASP A 363 -13.55 -0.80 -7.75
C ASP A 363 -14.07 -2.17 -8.27
N ASP A 364 -13.88 -3.23 -7.50
CA ASP A 364 -14.30 -4.59 -7.88
C ASP A 364 -15.81 -4.86 -7.62
N GLU A 365 -16.61 -3.81 -7.39
CA GLU A 365 -18.09 -3.80 -7.39
C GLU A 365 -18.67 -2.90 -8.47
N GLY A 366 -17.79 -2.36 -9.36
CA GLY A 366 -18.20 -1.47 -10.45
C GLY A 366 -18.52 -0.05 -10.01
N VAL A 367 -18.15 0.34 -8.80
CA VAL A 367 -18.31 1.70 -8.28
C VAL A 367 -17.22 2.59 -8.84
N LYS A 368 -17.60 3.72 -9.45
CA LYS A 368 -16.64 4.72 -9.93
C LYS A 368 -15.86 5.30 -8.75
N THR A 369 -14.55 5.34 -8.88
CA THR A 369 -13.70 5.84 -7.81
C THR A 369 -13.81 7.35 -7.63
N LYS A 370 -13.59 7.80 -6.40
CA LYS A 370 -13.73 9.19 -5.97
C LYS A 370 -12.72 9.56 -4.90
N GLN A 371 -12.77 10.80 -4.49
CA GLN A 371 -12.08 11.36 -3.34
C GLN A 371 -13.11 11.78 -2.30
N TRP A 372 -12.81 11.56 -0.99
CA TRP A 372 -13.66 12.01 0.13
C TRP A 372 -12.84 12.21 1.39
N ASP A 373 -13.36 13.04 2.32
CA ASP A 373 -12.72 13.27 3.60
C ASP A 373 -13.06 12.15 4.58
N LEU A 374 -12.05 11.63 5.27
CA LEU A 374 -12.20 10.76 6.44
C LEU A 374 -12.17 11.58 7.75
N VAL A 375 -11.26 12.58 7.79
CA VAL A 375 -11.13 13.52 8.88
C VAL A 375 -11.04 14.92 8.29
N ARG A 376 -11.85 15.85 8.81
CA ARG A 376 -11.86 17.24 8.37
C ARG A 376 -11.68 18.16 9.57
N ASP A 377 -10.69 19.08 9.50
CA ASP A 377 -10.34 20.03 10.56
C ASP A 377 -10.19 19.33 11.94
N GLY A 378 -9.58 18.14 11.91
CA GLY A 378 -9.35 17.28 13.06
C GLY A 378 -10.58 16.49 13.56
N ILE A 379 -11.71 16.55 12.89
CA ILE A 379 -12.92 15.81 13.27
C ILE A 379 -13.15 14.62 12.34
N LEU A 380 -13.43 13.45 12.92
CA LEU A 380 -13.83 12.25 12.19
C LEU A 380 -15.18 12.49 11.51
N VAL A 381 -15.24 12.34 10.17
CA VAL A 381 -16.45 12.62 9.39
C VAL A 381 -16.94 11.41 8.60
N ASP A 382 -16.06 10.48 8.23
CA ASP A 382 -16.46 9.34 7.40
C ASP A 382 -15.53 8.12 7.56
N TYR A 383 -15.88 7.03 6.90
CA TYR A 383 -15.16 5.77 6.83
C TYR A 383 -14.92 5.37 5.38
N GLN A 384 -14.29 4.22 5.21
CA GLN A 384 -14.11 3.51 3.94
C GLN A 384 -15.14 2.37 3.89
N CYS A 385 -15.99 2.29 2.89
CA CYS A 385 -17.02 1.27 2.82
C CYS A 385 -17.23 0.67 1.41
N THR A 386 -17.81 -0.51 1.38
CA THR A 386 -18.32 -1.22 0.20
C THR A 386 -19.82 -1.02 0.04
N ARG A 387 -20.41 -1.55 -1.04
CA ARG A 387 -21.84 -1.40 -1.32
C ARG A 387 -22.75 -2.01 -0.26
N ASP A 388 -22.37 -3.13 0.32
CA ASP A 388 -23.13 -3.82 1.37
C ASP A 388 -22.97 -3.21 2.77
N GLN A 389 -22.08 -2.23 2.93
CA GLN A 389 -21.83 -1.53 4.18
C GLN A 389 -22.37 -0.09 4.21
N ALA A 390 -22.61 0.51 3.06
CA ALA A 390 -22.96 1.93 2.94
C ALA A 390 -24.20 2.32 3.78
N HIS A 391 -25.23 1.46 3.82
CA HIS A 391 -26.45 1.69 4.59
C HIS A 391 -26.19 1.82 6.10
N ILE A 392 -25.15 1.16 6.64
CA ILE A 392 -24.76 1.24 8.07
C ILE A 392 -24.32 2.66 8.44
N LEU A 393 -23.74 3.38 7.47
CA LEU A 393 -23.34 4.77 7.64
C LEU A 393 -24.45 5.78 7.27
N GLY A 394 -25.64 5.29 6.89
CA GLY A 394 -26.71 6.15 6.35
C GLY A 394 -26.41 6.70 4.95
N LYS A 395 -25.48 6.07 4.22
CA LYS A 395 -25.07 6.49 2.87
C LYS A 395 -25.95 5.84 1.80
N THR A 396 -26.22 6.60 0.74
CA THR A 396 -26.95 6.11 -0.44
C THR A 396 -26.06 5.49 -1.51
N GLU A 397 -24.74 5.62 -1.38
CA GLU A 397 -23.74 5.07 -2.31
C GLU A 397 -22.47 4.60 -1.59
N SER A 398 -21.76 3.67 -2.19
CA SER A 398 -20.46 3.18 -1.73
C SER A 398 -19.32 4.18 -1.96
N ASP A 399 -18.23 4.00 -1.22
CA ASP A 399 -16.99 4.75 -1.45
C ASP A 399 -16.05 4.08 -2.46
N GLY A 400 -16.44 2.94 -3.03
CA GLY A 400 -15.63 2.24 -4.02
C GLY A 400 -14.40 1.57 -3.41
N CYS A 401 -14.55 0.94 -2.26
CA CYS A 401 -13.44 0.32 -1.51
C CYS A 401 -13.33 -1.20 -1.68
N SER A 402 -14.07 -1.80 -2.60
CA SER A 402 -14.03 -3.25 -2.85
C SER A 402 -12.84 -3.63 -3.73
N TYR A 403 -12.11 -4.68 -3.35
CA TYR A 403 -10.98 -5.20 -4.12
C TYR A 403 -10.74 -6.70 -3.82
N ALA A 404 -10.26 -7.42 -4.82
CA ALA A 404 -9.69 -8.74 -4.69
C ALA A 404 -8.37 -8.86 -5.44
N ASP A 405 -7.41 -9.54 -4.85
CA ASP A 405 -6.04 -9.69 -5.37
C ASP A 405 -5.89 -10.77 -6.45
N ALA A 406 -6.93 -11.58 -6.66
CA ALA A 406 -6.96 -12.64 -7.65
C ALA A 406 -8.38 -12.86 -8.19
N TRP A 407 -8.47 -13.51 -9.34
CA TRP A 407 -9.75 -13.97 -9.89
C TRP A 407 -10.45 -15.01 -8.99
N SER A 408 -9.68 -15.78 -8.20
CA SER A 408 -10.17 -16.80 -7.29
C SER A 408 -10.46 -16.29 -5.87
N SER A 409 -10.23 -15.02 -5.60
CA SER A 409 -10.48 -14.39 -4.30
C SER A 409 -11.84 -13.70 -4.27
N VAL A 410 -12.55 -13.81 -3.15
CA VAL A 410 -13.75 -13.00 -2.89
C VAL A 410 -13.32 -11.56 -2.66
N GLN A 411 -13.95 -10.61 -3.34
CA GLN A 411 -13.72 -9.20 -3.07
C GLN A 411 -14.35 -8.79 -1.74
N PHE A 412 -13.64 -7.94 -1.01
CA PHE A 412 -14.08 -7.34 0.25
C PHE A 412 -13.49 -5.94 0.40
N GLN A 413 -13.81 -5.26 1.48
CA GLN A 413 -13.34 -3.91 1.73
C GLN A 413 -11.82 -3.87 1.87
N ARG A 414 -11.17 -3.02 1.06
CA ARG A 414 -9.74 -2.72 1.13
C ARG A 414 -9.51 -1.21 1.20
N MET A 415 -8.41 -0.85 1.84
CA MET A 415 -8.02 0.53 2.04
C MET A 415 -7.81 1.25 0.70
N PRO A 416 -8.40 2.44 0.48
CA PRO A 416 -8.00 3.36 -0.59
C PRO A 416 -6.66 4.01 -0.25
N ASN A 417 -6.13 4.85 -1.14
CA ASN A 417 -5.02 5.71 -0.73
C ASN A 417 -5.55 6.72 0.31
N VAL A 418 -4.97 6.69 1.49
CA VAL A 418 -5.31 7.63 2.58
C VAL A 418 -4.14 8.58 2.80
N SER A 419 -4.38 9.88 2.68
CA SER A 419 -3.32 10.88 2.72
C SER A 419 -3.64 11.99 3.72
N LEU A 420 -2.61 12.49 4.40
CA LEU A 420 -2.68 13.75 5.14
C LEU A 420 -2.58 14.90 4.12
N ALA A 421 -3.57 15.77 4.07
CA ALA A 421 -3.53 16.94 3.21
C ALA A 421 -2.35 17.86 3.58
N ALA A 422 -1.70 18.42 2.57
CA ALA A 422 -0.63 19.40 2.78
C ALA A 422 -1.12 20.67 3.49
N GLY A 423 -0.20 21.38 4.14
CA GLY A 423 -0.48 22.63 4.80
C GLY A 423 -0.95 23.71 3.80
N LYS A 424 -1.90 24.54 4.23
CA LYS A 424 -2.47 25.63 3.41
C LYS A 424 -1.58 26.87 3.36
N GLN A 425 -0.63 27.00 4.28
CA GLN A 425 0.29 28.14 4.36
C GLN A 425 1.65 27.77 3.76
N PRO A 426 2.33 28.68 3.06
CA PRO A 426 3.66 28.42 2.51
C PRO A 426 4.67 28.06 3.61
N LEU A 427 5.06 26.80 3.67
CA LEU A 427 6.01 26.27 4.64
C LEU A 427 6.82 25.14 4.01
N ASP A 428 8.11 25.38 3.82
CA ASP A 428 9.07 24.35 3.41
C ASP A 428 9.72 23.66 4.63
N VAL A 429 10.39 22.55 4.37
CA VAL A 429 11.03 21.74 5.41
C VAL A 429 12.13 22.49 6.14
N ALA A 430 12.89 23.35 5.44
CA ALA A 430 13.98 24.13 6.05
C ALA A 430 13.44 25.12 7.07
N LYS A 431 12.35 25.82 6.74
CA LYS A 431 11.68 26.74 7.68
C LYS A 431 11.04 25.96 8.85
N MET A 432 10.44 24.81 8.59
CA MET A 432 9.89 23.97 9.66
C MET A 432 10.97 23.54 10.64
N VAL A 433 12.11 23.04 10.17
CA VAL A 433 13.26 22.66 11.01
C VAL A 433 13.81 23.87 11.77
N ALA A 434 13.94 25.03 11.12
CA ALA A 434 14.41 26.26 11.76
C ALA A 434 13.54 26.72 12.95
N GLY A 435 12.28 26.34 12.97
CA GLY A 435 11.35 26.60 14.07
C GLY A 435 11.41 25.60 15.25
N VAL A 436 12.31 24.62 15.22
CA VAL A 436 12.43 23.59 16.27
C VAL A 436 13.67 23.84 17.12
N GLU A 437 13.50 24.16 18.40
CA GLU A 437 14.61 24.40 19.33
C GLU A 437 15.34 23.10 19.68
N LYS A 438 14.58 22.03 19.99
CA LYS A 438 15.11 20.70 20.29
C LYS A 438 14.14 19.63 19.80
N GLY A 439 14.58 18.79 18.90
CA GLY A 439 13.72 17.78 18.29
C GLY A 439 14.46 16.66 17.60
N LEU A 440 13.70 15.86 16.86
CA LEU A 440 14.23 14.80 16.01
C LEU A 440 13.63 14.93 14.60
N TYR A 441 14.49 14.74 13.59
CA TYR A 441 14.08 14.65 12.20
C TYR A 441 14.17 13.21 11.73
N ILE A 442 13.03 12.63 11.31
CA ILE A 442 12.87 11.21 11.08
C ILE A 442 12.57 10.92 9.62
N HIS A 443 13.38 10.04 9.01
CA HIS A 443 13.24 9.59 7.62
C HIS A 443 13.19 8.07 7.50
N GLY A 444 12.46 7.61 6.49
CA GLY A 444 12.37 6.21 6.10
C GLY A 444 11.70 5.33 7.14
N ARG A 445 11.09 4.26 6.70
CA ARG A 445 10.39 3.31 7.56
C ARG A 445 11.35 2.49 8.42
N GLY A 446 11.19 2.53 9.75
CA GLY A 446 11.85 1.63 10.69
C GLY A 446 10.95 0.46 11.12
N SER A 447 11.32 -0.18 12.23
CA SER A 447 10.49 -1.17 12.90
C SER A 447 9.23 -0.52 13.48
N TYR A 448 8.16 -1.30 13.60
CA TYR A 448 6.92 -0.80 14.19
C TYR A 448 6.21 -1.91 14.97
N SER A 449 5.32 -1.49 15.86
CA SER A 449 4.40 -2.35 16.59
C SER A 449 3.12 -1.56 16.84
N ILE A 450 1.98 -2.23 16.75
CA ILE A 450 0.68 -1.60 16.95
C ILE A 450 -0.29 -2.59 17.57
N ASP A 451 -1.21 -2.09 18.42
CA ASP A 451 -2.26 -2.92 18.99
C ASP A 451 -3.38 -3.25 17.98
N GLN A 452 -4.19 -4.24 18.33
CA GLN A 452 -5.25 -4.72 17.44
C GLN A 452 -6.38 -3.69 17.23
N GLN A 453 -6.53 -2.71 18.12
CA GLN A 453 -7.51 -1.63 17.97
C GLN A 453 -7.00 -0.43 17.19
N ARG A 454 -5.70 -0.41 16.84
CA ARG A 454 -5.03 0.70 16.17
C ARG A 454 -4.99 1.99 17.01
N TYR A 455 -5.00 1.83 18.33
CA TYR A 455 -5.01 2.92 19.30
C TYR A 455 -3.63 3.27 19.83
N ASN A 456 -2.82 2.26 20.21
CA ASN A 456 -1.45 2.44 20.68
C ASN A 456 -0.47 1.85 19.67
N ALA A 457 0.59 2.60 19.36
CA ALA A 457 1.65 2.13 18.47
C ALA A 457 3.01 2.71 18.82
N GLN A 458 4.05 2.12 18.21
CA GLN A 458 5.39 2.69 18.19
C GLN A 458 5.99 2.53 16.79
N PHE A 459 6.76 3.52 16.35
CA PHE A 459 7.40 3.54 15.03
C PHE A 459 8.85 4.02 15.15
N GLY A 460 9.75 3.31 14.50
CA GLY A 460 11.14 3.73 14.33
C GLY A 460 11.35 4.45 12.99
N GLY A 461 12.56 4.97 12.79
CA GLY A 461 13.02 5.54 11.53
C GLY A 461 14.21 4.79 10.95
N GLN A 462 14.44 4.91 9.65
CA GLN A 462 15.68 4.46 9.01
C GLN A 462 16.84 5.37 9.40
N LEU A 463 16.57 6.68 9.42
CA LEU A 463 17.47 7.73 9.79
C LEU A 463 16.78 8.65 10.79
N ILE A 464 17.42 8.89 11.91
CA ILE A 464 16.94 9.79 12.95
C ILE A 464 18.05 10.80 13.23
N TYR A 465 17.80 12.06 12.99
CA TYR A 465 18.74 13.16 13.26
C TYR A 465 18.25 14.01 14.41
N GLU A 466 19.15 14.46 15.26
CA GLU A 466 18.82 15.49 16.25
C GLU A 466 18.66 16.85 15.56
N ILE A 467 17.69 17.62 16.04
CA ILE A 467 17.55 19.05 15.73
C ILE A 467 17.90 19.84 16.98
N GLU A 468 18.86 20.75 16.88
CA GLU A 468 19.26 21.66 17.94
C GLU A 468 19.32 23.09 17.39
N HIS A 469 18.62 24.03 18.04
CA HIS A 469 18.56 25.45 17.66
C HIS A 469 18.24 25.66 16.17
N GLY A 470 17.21 24.94 15.67
CA GLY A 470 16.76 25.05 14.28
C GLY A 470 17.67 24.40 13.23
N LYS A 471 18.62 23.56 13.62
CA LYS A 471 19.54 22.90 12.70
C LYS A 471 19.55 21.38 12.89
N VAL A 472 19.55 20.67 11.78
CA VAL A 472 19.83 19.22 11.78
C VAL A 472 21.30 19.01 12.12
N THR A 473 21.58 18.21 13.15
CA THR A 473 22.93 18.04 13.71
C THR A 473 23.43 16.61 13.50
N ARG A 474 23.36 15.76 14.47
CA ARG A 474 23.96 14.42 14.41
C ARG A 474 22.94 13.32 14.18
N LEU A 475 23.37 12.24 13.53
CA LEU A 475 22.64 11.00 13.42
C LEU A 475 22.61 10.28 14.78
N VAL A 476 21.43 9.76 15.15
CA VAL A 476 21.23 8.89 16.32
C VAL A 476 20.53 7.60 15.91
N GLU A 477 20.70 6.54 16.71
CA GLU A 477 20.15 5.22 16.47
C GLU A 477 19.20 4.77 17.58
N ASP A 478 18.58 3.62 17.38
CA ASP A 478 17.76 2.90 18.36
C ASP A 478 16.57 3.73 18.89
N GLY A 479 16.07 4.68 18.10
CA GLY A 479 14.92 5.50 18.45
C GLY A 479 13.61 4.96 17.93
N ALA A 480 12.56 5.03 18.75
CA ALA A 480 11.18 4.86 18.31
C ALA A 480 10.26 5.84 19.05
N TYR A 481 9.35 6.46 18.33
CA TYR A 481 8.30 7.27 18.92
C TYR A 481 7.06 6.44 19.23
N GLN A 482 6.49 6.70 20.41
CA GLN A 482 5.28 6.03 20.88
C GLN A 482 4.08 6.95 20.73
N ILE A 483 2.98 6.39 20.28
CA ILE A 483 1.74 7.14 20.05
C ILE A 483 0.54 6.47 20.72
N ARG A 484 -0.39 7.32 21.14
CA ARG A 484 -1.84 7.04 21.16
C ARG A 484 -2.46 7.81 20.03
N THR A 485 -3.17 7.14 19.15
CA THR A 485 -3.60 7.71 17.87
C THR A 485 -4.23 9.12 17.98
N PRO A 486 -5.25 9.39 18.81
CA PRO A 486 -5.81 10.74 18.89
C PRO A 486 -4.85 11.76 19.50
N GLU A 487 -4.09 11.38 20.54
CA GLU A 487 -3.14 12.29 21.20
C GLU A 487 -2.03 12.70 20.23
N PHE A 488 -1.52 11.74 19.46
CA PHE A 488 -0.47 11.99 18.46
C PHE A 488 -0.94 12.94 17.36
N TRP A 489 -2.11 12.70 16.77
CA TRP A 489 -2.62 13.58 15.72
C TRP A 489 -3.06 14.94 16.26
N ASN A 490 -3.42 15.06 17.55
CA ASN A 490 -3.66 16.35 18.21
C ASN A 490 -2.37 17.14 18.47
N SER A 491 -1.20 16.49 18.52
CA SER A 491 0.09 17.18 18.67
C SER A 491 0.64 17.78 17.38
N VAL A 492 -0.05 17.63 16.23
CA VAL A 492 0.34 18.28 14.98
C VAL A 492 0.28 19.79 15.13
N SER A 493 1.43 20.44 14.99
CA SER A 493 1.60 21.90 15.11
C SER A 493 1.91 22.59 13.80
N ALA A 494 2.46 21.87 12.81
CA ALA A 494 2.73 22.41 11.47
C ALA A 494 2.76 21.28 10.43
N ILE A 495 2.35 21.60 9.20
CA ILE A 495 2.41 20.72 8.02
C ILE A 495 3.00 21.55 6.88
N CYS A 496 4.03 21.04 6.19
CA CYS A 496 4.59 21.67 5.00
C CYS A 496 3.55 21.78 3.89
N ASP A 497 3.78 22.70 2.95
CA ASP A 497 2.85 22.93 1.83
C ASP A 497 2.94 21.85 0.73
N GLU A 498 2.11 21.99 -0.30
CA GLU A 498 1.99 21.02 -1.40
C GLU A 498 3.30 20.78 -2.15
N SER A 499 4.26 21.72 -2.13
CA SER A 499 5.56 21.55 -2.80
C SER A 499 6.42 20.44 -2.18
N ASP A 500 6.17 20.09 -0.91
CA ASP A 500 6.82 18.97 -0.20
C ASP A 500 5.97 17.69 -0.19
N PHE A 501 4.76 17.71 -0.75
CA PHE A 501 3.88 16.54 -0.72
C PHE A 501 4.45 15.37 -1.53
N ARG A 502 4.62 14.21 -0.88
CA ARG A 502 5.14 12.99 -1.52
C ARG A 502 4.34 11.76 -1.12
N LEU A 503 4.28 10.78 -2.03
CA LEU A 503 3.66 9.49 -1.77
C LEU A 503 4.67 8.54 -1.11
N GLY A 504 4.23 7.87 -0.07
CA GLY A 504 4.79 6.61 0.41
C GLY A 504 3.77 5.50 0.19
N GLY A 505 4.03 4.28 0.64
CA GLY A 505 3.03 3.22 0.51
C GLY A 505 3.51 1.83 0.86
N SER A 506 2.56 0.89 0.88
CA SER A 506 2.77 -0.54 1.00
C SER A 506 2.42 -1.22 -0.32
N PHE A 507 3.40 -1.93 -0.89
CA PHE A 507 3.20 -2.70 -2.13
C PHE A 507 2.46 -4.01 -1.87
N PHE A 508 2.59 -4.56 -0.65
CA PHE A 508 2.01 -5.82 -0.21
C PHE A 508 1.34 -5.64 1.15
N ASP A 509 0.15 -5.02 1.16
CA ASP A 509 -0.66 -4.91 2.37
C ASP A 509 -1.61 -6.10 2.48
N GLY A 510 -1.47 -6.90 3.55
CA GLY A 510 -2.22 -8.13 3.76
C GLY A 510 -3.47 -7.93 4.63
N LYS A 511 -4.60 -8.57 4.24
CA LYS A 511 -5.85 -8.58 5.02
C LYS A 511 -6.64 -9.85 4.74
N GLY A 512 -7.46 -10.27 5.71
CA GLY A 512 -8.42 -11.37 5.56
C GLY A 512 -7.88 -12.76 5.84
N GLN A 513 -8.79 -13.72 5.93
CA GLN A 513 -8.55 -15.17 6.03
C GLN A 513 -9.48 -15.91 5.07
N PRO A 514 -8.94 -16.49 3.95
CA PRO A 514 -7.52 -16.48 3.56
C PRO A 514 -7.00 -15.09 3.24
N SER A 515 -5.69 -14.86 3.47
CA SER A 515 -5.06 -13.55 3.27
C SER A 515 -5.06 -13.15 1.81
N GLN A 516 -5.44 -11.91 1.55
CA GLN A 516 -5.32 -11.23 0.26
C GLN A 516 -4.39 -10.02 0.38
N VAL A 517 -3.69 -9.68 -0.69
CA VAL A 517 -2.72 -8.61 -0.73
C VAL A 517 -3.23 -7.47 -1.63
N SER A 518 -3.20 -6.23 -1.15
CA SER A 518 -3.43 -5.03 -1.96
C SER A 518 -2.27 -4.05 -1.88
N ALA A 519 -2.13 -3.23 -2.91
CA ALA A 519 -1.16 -2.16 -2.92
C ALA A 519 -1.86 -0.83 -2.61
N VAL A 520 -1.28 -0.04 -1.70
CA VAL A 520 -1.88 1.21 -1.22
C VAL A 520 -0.83 2.29 -1.00
N SER A 521 -1.12 3.51 -1.41
CA SER A 521 -0.29 4.69 -1.16
C SER A 521 -0.84 5.55 -0.03
N HIS A 522 0.07 6.23 0.68
CA HIS A 522 -0.25 7.24 1.66
C HIS A 522 0.62 8.46 1.39
N GLY A 523 -0.02 9.58 1.08
CA GLY A 523 0.66 10.84 0.83
C GLY A 523 0.66 11.74 2.05
N SER A 524 1.69 12.54 2.18
CA SER A 524 1.77 13.66 3.12
C SER A 524 2.84 14.64 2.70
N ALA A 525 2.81 15.83 3.26
CA ALA A 525 3.99 16.67 3.38
C ALA A 525 4.67 16.41 4.74
N THR A 526 5.93 16.84 4.90
CA THR A 526 6.65 16.78 6.18
C THR A 526 5.83 17.47 7.26
N THR A 527 5.69 16.80 8.40
CA THR A 527 4.78 17.23 9.47
C THR A 527 5.52 17.30 10.80
N ARG A 528 5.25 18.37 11.58
CA ARG A 528 5.75 18.57 12.93
C ARG A 528 4.72 18.17 13.97
N PHE A 529 5.19 17.42 14.97
CA PHE A 529 4.44 16.96 16.13
C PHE A 529 5.16 17.42 17.40
N ASP A 530 4.47 18.10 18.30
CA ASP A 530 5.10 18.64 19.51
C ASP A 530 5.01 17.67 20.69
N GLY A 531 6.12 17.54 21.42
CA GLY A 531 6.18 16.86 22.72
C GLY A 531 5.90 15.35 22.70
N VAL A 532 6.24 14.64 21.63
CA VAL A 532 6.01 13.20 21.46
C VAL A 532 7.01 12.38 22.29
N ASN A 533 6.55 11.28 22.90
CA ASN A 533 7.39 10.38 23.66
C ASN A 533 8.27 9.53 22.74
N VAL A 534 9.59 9.57 22.98
CA VAL A 534 10.59 8.75 22.27
C VAL A 534 11.28 7.83 23.26
N ILE A 535 11.37 6.57 22.88
CA ILE A 535 12.06 5.51 23.66
C ILE A 535 13.35 5.08 22.97
N ASN A 536 14.25 4.52 23.76
CA ASN A 536 15.44 3.83 23.27
C ASN A 536 15.11 2.34 23.13
N THR A 537 15.30 1.80 21.94
CA THR A 537 15.04 0.39 21.61
C THR A 537 16.30 -0.46 21.61
N ALA A 538 17.47 0.10 21.99
CA ALA A 538 18.70 -0.66 22.11
C ALA A 538 18.52 -1.80 23.11
N ARG A 539 18.84 -3.02 22.66
CA ARG A 539 18.91 -4.18 23.56
C ARG A 539 20.28 -4.20 24.24
N SER A 540 20.33 -4.03 25.54
CA SER A 540 21.49 -4.47 26.29
C SER A 540 21.52 -5.99 26.22
N LEU A 541 22.51 -6.56 25.53
CA LEU A 541 22.89 -7.95 25.73
C LEU A 541 23.54 -7.99 27.11
N GLY A 542 22.75 -8.33 28.14
CA GLY A 542 23.25 -8.60 29.48
C GLY A 542 24.09 -9.87 29.53
#